data_c81147c6c8bd67c4b5aca886e612454b
#
_entry.id   c81147c6c8bd67c4b5aca886e612454b
#
_cell.length_a   1.000
_cell.length_b   1.000
_cell.length_c   1.000
_cell.angle_alpha   90.00
_cell.angle_beta   90.00
_cell.angle_gamma   90.00
#
_symmetry.space_group_name_H-M   'P 1'
#
loop_
_entity.id
_entity.type
_entity.pdbx_description
1 polymer ?
#
loop_
_entity_poly.entity_id
_entity_poly.type
_entity_poly.pdbx_seq_one_letter_code
_entity_poly.pdbx_strand_id
1 'polypeptide(L)'
;MGSPQGTGQSGSAAEVNSVWEASGFIPTLVAVAAAFGSWALLLPVVPVAVLDAGGSHALAGASTGVFMAATVLTQVFMPRLLRRFSYRSAIAFSAVLLGVPALAFIWNMDPAVVLGVSVLRGVGFGAMTVAEAAIIAELVPRKFLGKASGVFGASSGSAQMVALPLGLFVAERFGYGPVWIIALVVAAIGGLACAGIPPLKGAQPDAVTSGAVSAPTWKLVLVPTLALAITAMAYSLIANFLPDAIRGVGITSGTALGGLILAVINLAVMSARIFTGVIADRRGEPGTLMIPFQVAAAIGMFGFAACLAAGAHPVWLVVSAIFFGAGFGAVQNESLLSMFYRLP
;
A
#
# COMPACT_ATOMS: atom_id res chain seq x y z
N MET A 1 35.63 14.86 -52.09
CA MET A 1 34.21 15.16 -51.88
C MET A 1 33.79 14.46 -50.57
N GLY A 2 33.72 15.24 -49.50
CA GLY A 2 33.58 14.73 -48.15
C GLY A 2 32.14 14.41 -47.82
N SER A 3 31.97 13.27 -47.13
CA SER A 3 30.72 12.89 -46.47
C SER A 3 30.59 13.66 -45.15
N PRO A 4 29.45 14.24 -44.83
CA PRO A 4 29.26 14.81 -43.48
C PRO A 4 29.03 13.71 -42.47
N GLN A 5 29.90 13.64 -41.49
CA GLN A 5 29.69 12.85 -40.28
C GLN A 5 28.53 13.47 -39.49
N GLY A 6 27.43 12.76 -39.45
CA GLY A 6 26.34 13.02 -38.54
C GLY A 6 26.79 12.73 -37.09
N THR A 7 27.08 13.78 -36.34
CA THR A 7 27.25 13.73 -34.89
C THR A 7 25.91 13.45 -34.26
N GLY A 8 25.58 12.16 -34.10
CA GLY A 8 24.51 11.73 -33.22
C GLY A 8 24.90 12.06 -31.78
N GLN A 9 24.32 13.09 -31.23
CA GLN A 9 24.30 13.32 -29.79
C GLN A 9 23.46 12.20 -29.16
N SER A 10 24.08 11.06 -28.88
CA SER A 10 23.62 10.15 -27.85
C SER A 10 23.89 10.87 -26.52
N GLY A 11 22.92 11.61 -26.02
CA GLY A 11 22.91 12.06 -24.64
C GLY A 11 23.11 10.81 -23.78
N SER A 12 24.27 10.70 -23.12
CA SER A 12 24.54 9.64 -22.17
C SER A 12 23.47 9.73 -21.08
N ALA A 13 22.49 8.85 -21.13
CA ALA A 13 21.65 8.60 -19.98
C ALA A 13 22.61 8.21 -18.85
N ALA A 14 22.76 9.06 -17.83
CA ALA A 14 23.62 8.81 -16.71
C ALA A 14 23.26 7.42 -16.16
N GLU A 15 24.24 6.53 -16.13
CA GLU A 15 24.02 5.15 -15.70
C GLU A 15 23.65 5.19 -14.22
N VAL A 16 22.37 4.98 -13.91
CA VAL A 16 21.87 4.98 -12.54
C VAL A 16 22.49 3.79 -11.80
N ASN A 17 23.39 4.07 -10.88
CA ASN A 17 24.09 3.07 -10.10
C ASN A 17 23.41 2.72 -8.79
N SER A 18 22.40 3.49 -8.38
CA SER A 18 21.63 3.28 -7.16
C SER A 18 20.17 3.72 -7.35
N VAL A 19 19.24 3.04 -6.70
CA VAL A 19 17.81 3.41 -6.65
C VAL A 19 17.60 4.87 -6.19
N TRP A 20 18.48 5.35 -5.31
CA TRP A 20 18.41 6.69 -4.72
C TRP A 20 18.82 7.81 -5.70
N GLU A 21 19.52 7.47 -6.77
CA GLU A 21 19.93 8.40 -7.83
C GLU A 21 18.83 8.60 -8.89
N ALA A 22 17.82 7.71 -8.88
CA ALA A 22 16.71 7.83 -9.82
C ALA A 22 15.91 9.12 -9.54
N SER A 23 15.90 10.02 -10.52
CA SER A 23 15.22 11.32 -10.42
C SER A 23 13.73 11.10 -10.14
N GLY A 24 13.23 11.68 -9.05
CA GLY A 24 11.83 11.53 -8.64
C GLY A 24 11.53 10.35 -7.72
N PHE A 25 12.49 9.45 -7.43
CA PHE A 25 12.25 8.30 -6.55
C PHE A 25 11.93 8.72 -5.11
N ILE A 26 12.76 9.59 -4.51
CA ILE A 26 12.53 10.09 -3.14
C ILE A 26 11.20 10.87 -3.04
N PRO A 27 10.90 11.84 -3.92
CA PRO A 27 9.59 12.49 -3.93
C PRO A 27 8.42 11.52 -4.05
N THR A 28 8.55 10.46 -4.85
CA THR A 28 7.52 9.41 -4.94
C THR A 28 7.34 8.68 -3.61
N LEU A 29 8.42 8.33 -2.91
CA LEU A 29 8.33 7.68 -1.59
C LEU A 29 7.67 8.59 -0.54
N VAL A 30 7.92 9.91 -0.58
CA VAL A 30 7.25 10.88 0.29
C VAL A 30 5.76 10.95 -0.03
N ALA A 31 5.39 10.98 -1.32
CA ALA A 31 3.99 10.95 -1.74
C ALA A 31 3.29 9.67 -1.28
N VAL A 32 3.94 8.50 -1.42
CA VAL A 32 3.47 7.20 -0.92
C VAL A 32 3.23 7.23 0.59
N ALA A 33 4.22 7.64 1.37
CA ALA A 33 4.09 7.71 2.83
C ALA A 33 2.95 8.64 3.25
N ALA A 34 2.82 9.78 2.57
CA ALA A 34 1.76 10.74 2.84
C ALA A 34 0.37 10.20 2.49
N ALA A 35 0.23 9.53 1.34
CA ALA A 35 -1.04 8.93 0.92
C ALA A 35 -1.52 7.85 1.88
N PHE A 36 -0.65 6.88 2.14
CA PHE A 36 -0.95 5.79 3.06
C PHE A 36 -1.12 6.30 4.50
N GLY A 37 -0.36 7.32 4.91
CA GLY A 37 -0.51 7.99 6.20
C GLY A 37 -1.86 8.69 6.35
N SER A 38 -2.27 9.50 5.37
CA SER A 38 -3.57 10.19 5.39
C SER A 38 -4.75 9.20 5.36
N TRP A 39 -4.62 8.11 4.59
CA TRP A 39 -5.61 7.05 4.56
C TRP A 39 -5.70 6.32 5.91
N ALA A 40 -4.58 5.85 6.43
CA ALA A 40 -4.50 5.05 7.65
C ALA A 40 -4.93 5.84 8.89
N LEU A 41 -4.60 7.14 8.95
CA LEU A 41 -5.02 8.02 10.03
C LEU A 41 -6.55 8.03 10.20
N LEU A 42 -7.28 8.06 9.10
CA LEU A 42 -8.74 8.19 9.11
C LEU A 42 -9.47 6.84 9.08
N LEU A 43 -8.77 5.75 8.74
CA LEU A 43 -9.40 4.44 8.61
C LEU A 43 -10.17 4.00 9.86
N PRO A 44 -9.59 4.02 11.08
CA PRO A 44 -10.32 3.69 12.28
C PRO A 44 -11.16 4.87 12.83
N VAL A 45 -10.77 6.11 12.53
CA VAL A 45 -11.37 7.30 13.14
C VAL A 45 -12.76 7.62 12.56
N VAL A 46 -12.94 7.47 11.24
CA VAL A 46 -14.22 7.81 10.60
C VAL A 46 -15.38 6.95 11.14
N PRO A 47 -15.27 5.61 11.22
CA PRO A 47 -16.35 4.80 11.80
C PRO A 47 -16.67 5.16 13.25
N VAL A 48 -15.65 5.43 14.08
CA VAL A 48 -15.84 5.83 15.49
C VAL A 48 -16.53 7.19 15.57
N ALA A 49 -16.08 8.18 14.78
CA ALA A 49 -16.69 9.50 14.75
C ALA A 49 -18.16 9.47 14.29
N VAL A 50 -18.52 8.59 13.35
CA VAL A 50 -19.91 8.37 12.94
C VAL A 50 -20.76 7.87 14.10
N LEU A 51 -20.25 6.90 14.88
CA LEU A 51 -20.97 6.35 16.03
C LEU A 51 -21.11 7.41 17.14
N ASP A 52 -20.07 8.15 17.45
CA ASP A 52 -20.09 9.20 18.46
C ASP A 52 -21.00 10.37 18.08
N ALA A 53 -21.18 10.63 16.80
CA ALA A 53 -22.15 11.58 16.27
C ALA A 53 -23.63 11.06 16.31
N GLY A 54 -23.86 9.85 16.83
CA GLY A 54 -25.20 9.22 16.89
C GLY A 54 -25.59 8.48 15.61
N GLY A 55 -24.67 8.26 14.69
CA GLY A 55 -24.89 7.46 13.50
C GLY A 55 -25.02 5.97 13.79
N SER A 56 -25.59 5.23 12.85
CA SER A 56 -25.80 3.79 13.00
C SER A 56 -24.50 2.99 12.75
N HIS A 57 -24.41 1.78 13.32
CA HIS A 57 -23.34 0.82 13.01
C HIS A 57 -23.29 0.47 11.51
N ALA A 58 -24.45 0.45 10.85
CA ALA A 58 -24.53 0.23 9.41
C ALA A 58 -23.85 1.38 8.64
N LEU A 59 -24.05 2.63 9.02
CA LEU A 59 -23.39 3.79 8.40
C LEU A 59 -21.88 3.77 8.65
N ALA A 60 -21.46 3.46 9.87
CA ALA A 60 -20.04 3.33 10.22
C ALA A 60 -19.35 2.27 9.34
N GLY A 61 -19.93 1.09 9.20
CA GLY A 61 -19.43 0.05 8.30
C GLY A 61 -19.49 0.43 6.81
N ALA A 62 -20.60 1.08 6.39
CA ALA A 62 -20.78 1.54 5.02
C ALA A 62 -19.76 2.60 4.60
N SER A 63 -19.29 3.45 5.52
CA SER A 63 -18.25 4.45 5.24
C SER A 63 -16.96 3.79 4.71
N THR A 64 -16.50 2.72 5.36
CA THR A 64 -15.33 1.94 4.91
C THR A 64 -15.65 1.12 3.66
N GLY A 65 -16.82 0.48 3.59
CA GLY A 65 -17.24 -0.33 2.45
C GLY A 65 -17.30 0.48 1.16
N VAL A 66 -17.91 1.66 1.21
CA VAL A 66 -18.04 2.59 0.07
C VAL A 66 -16.67 3.14 -0.34
N PHE A 67 -15.82 3.50 0.63
CA PHE A 67 -14.44 3.89 0.36
C PHE A 67 -13.69 2.81 -0.43
N MET A 68 -13.74 1.56 0.04
CA MET A 68 -13.07 0.43 -0.62
C MET A 68 -13.66 0.12 -2.00
N ALA A 69 -14.99 0.18 -2.14
CA ALA A 69 -15.65 0.00 -3.43
C ALA A 69 -15.21 1.06 -4.45
N ALA A 70 -15.20 2.34 -4.05
CA ALA A 70 -14.72 3.44 -4.88
C ALA A 70 -13.24 3.28 -5.25
N THR A 71 -12.41 2.81 -4.30
CA THR A 71 -10.99 2.50 -4.52
C THR A 71 -10.84 1.46 -5.62
N VAL A 72 -11.48 0.30 -5.49
CA VAL A 72 -11.38 -0.80 -6.46
C VAL A 72 -11.88 -0.37 -7.84
N LEU A 73 -13.03 0.30 -7.90
CA LEU A 73 -13.57 0.81 -9.17
C LEU A 73 -12.58 1.76 -9.85
N THR A 74 -11.99 2.68 -9.11
CA THR A 74 -11.01 3.62 -9.66
C THR A 74 -9.77 2.90 -10.17
N GLN A 75 -9.26 1.91 -9.45
CA GLN A 75 -8.09 1.13 -9.85
C GLN A 75 -8.29 0.44 -11.21
N VAL A 76 -9.50 -0.04 -11.51
CA VAL A 76 -9.81 -0.66 -12.81
C VAL A 76 -9.68 0.33 -13.99
N PHE A 77 -10.05 1.58 -13.78
CA PHE A 77 -10.00 2.61 -14.83
C PHE A 77 -8.65 3.34 -14.91
N MET A 78 -7.87 3.30 -13.84
CA MET A 78 -6.65 4.09 -13.68
C MET A 78 -5.58 3.83 -14.76
N PRO A 79 -5.33 2.60 -15.24
CA PRO A 79 -4.37 2.36 -16.33
C PRO A 79 -4.72 3.11 -17.63
N ARG A 80 -6.03 3.28 -17.93
CA ARG A 80 -6.46 4.08 -19.09
C ARG A 80 -6.25 5.57 -18.86
N LEU A 81 -6.47 6.03 -17.64
CA LEU A 81 -6.30 7.44 -17.25
C LEU A 81 -4.83 7.86 -17.28
N LEU A 82 -3.93 7.03 -16.79
CA LEU A 82 -2.47 7.28 -16.76
C LEU A 82 -1.84 7.40 -18.15
N ARG A 83 -2.44 6.79 -19.18
CA ARG A 83 -2.02 7.00 -20.56
C ARG A 83 -2.38 8.39 -21.07
N ARG A 84 -3.43 9.00 -20.53
CA ARG A 84 -3.90 10.34 -20.93
C ARG A 84 -3.30 11.45 -20.08
N PHE A 85 -3.13 11.20 -18.79
CA PHE A 85 -2.59 12.14 -17.81
C PHE A 85 -1.21 11.69 -17.33
N SER A 86 -0.38 12.64 -16.87
CA SER A 86 0.91 12.29 -16.28
C SER A 86 0.73 11.67 -14.89
N TYR A 87 1.67 10.83 -14.48
CA TYR A 87 1.70 10.29 -13.11
C TYR A 87 1.68 11.42 -12.07
N ARG A 88 2.46 12.48 -12.30
CA ARG A 88 2.51 13.64 -11.42
C ARG A 88 1.14 14.28 -11.22
N SER A 89 0.38 14.52 -12.29
CA SER A 89 -0.96 15.12 -12.18
C SER A 89 -1.96 14.18 -11.52
N ALA A 90 -1.87 12.87 -11.79
CA ALA A 90 -2.72 11.88 -11.17
C ALA A 90 -2.50 11.82 -9.65
N ILE A 91 -1.24 11.78 -9.18
CA ILE A 91 -0.89 11.74 -7.77
C ILE A 91 -1.29 13.05 -7.06
N ALA A 92 -1.04 14.21 -7.70
CA ALA A 92 -1.42 15.50 -7.13
C ALA A 92 -2.95 15.63 -6.96
N PHE A 93 -3.72 15.25 -7.98
CA PHE A 93 -5.19 15.22 -7.91
C PHE A 93 -5.70 14.25 -6.84
N SER A 94 -5.08 13.09 -6.73
CA SER A 94 -5.41 12.10 -5.71
C SER A 94 -5.16 12.62 -4.29
N ALA A 95 -4.06 13.35 -4.07
CA ALA A 95 -3.76 13.97 -2.78
C ALA A 95 -4.86 14.97 -2.36
N VAL A 96 -5.37 15.76 -3.31
CA VAL A 96 -6.50 16.67 -3.07
C VAL A 96 -7.75 15.88 -2.65
N LEU A 97 -8.09 14.81 -3.37
CA LEU A 97 -9.25 13.97 -3.05
C LEU A 97 -9.10 13.20 -1.73
N LEU A 98 -7.89 12.87 -1.31
CA LEU A 98 -7.65 12.23 -0.02
C LEU A 98 -7.79 13.18 1.16
N GLY A 99 -7.31 14.43 1.02
CA GLY A 99 -7.24 15.38 2.13
C GLY A 99 -8.45 16.30 2.22
N VAL A 100 -8.77 17.02 1.14
CA VAL A 100 -9.76 18.12 1.17
C VAL A 100 -11.17 17.66 1.57
N PRO A 101 -11.73 16.56 1.06
CA PRO A 101 -13.06 16.14 1.42
C PRO A 101 -13.22 15.80 2.90
N ALA A 102 -12.16 15.39 3.59
CA ALA A 102 -12.19 15.06 5.01
C ALA A 102 -12.55 16.28 5.89
N LEU A 103 -12.32 17.49 5.41
CA LEU A 103 -12.72 18.72 6.11
C LEU A 103 -14.23 18.85 6.26
N ALA A 104 -15.04 18.25 5.37
CA ALA A 104 -16.49 18.29 5.49
C ALA A 104 -16.98 17.66 6.79
N PHE A 105 -16.23 16.73 7.37
CA PHE A 105 -16.53 16.12 8.67
C PHE A 105 -16.47 17.11 9.87
N ILE A 106 -15.84 18.28 9.67
CA ILE A 106 -15.81 19.32 10.73
C ILE A 106 -17.22 19.92 10.93
N TRP A 107 -18.00 20.00 9.85
CA TRP A 107 -19.29 20.67 9.88
C TRP A 107 -20.47 19.71 10.02
N ASN A 108 -20.37 18.54 9.43
CA ASN A 108 -21.51 17.63 9.37
C ASN A 108 -21.06 16.17 9.21
N MET A 109 -21.71 15.27 9.97
CA MET A 109 -21.56 13.80 9.91
C MET A 109 -22.83 13.11 9.41
N ASP A 110 -23.69 13.81 8.65
CA ASP A 110 -24.86 13.22 8.02
C ASP A 110 -24.47 12.07 7.06
N PRO A 111 -25.35 11.07 6.87
CA PRO A 111 -25.06 9.92 6.03
C PRO A 111 -24.62 10.29 4.61
N ALA A 112 -25.19 11.32 4.01
CA ALA A 112 -24.85 11.78 2.66
C ALA A 112 -23.40 12.35 2.62
N VAL A 113 -23.01 13.11 3.64
CA VAL A 113 -21.64 13.66 3.76
C VAL A 113 -20.66 12.52 4.00
N VAL A 114 -20.94 11.63 4.94
CA VAL A 114 -20.06 10.50 5.27
C VAL A 114 -19.81 9.62 4.05
N LEU A 115 -20.84 9.24 3.34
CA LEU A 115 -20.71 8.39 2.15
C LEU A 115 -20.08 9.15 0.98
N GLY A 116 -20.46 10.40 0.74
CA GLY A 116 -19.89 11.24 -0.31
C GLY A 116 -18.38 11.48 -0.12
N VAL A 117 -17.95 11.83 1.09
CA VAL A 117 -16.55 11.97 1.44
C VAL A 117 -15.81 10.63 1.28
N SER A 118 -16.42 9.53 1.70
CA SER A 118 -15.83 8.19 1.55
C SER A 118 -15.62 7.82 0.08
N VAL A 119 -16.57 8.13 -0.81
CA VAL A 119 -16.42 7.94 -2.27
C VAL A 119 -15.24 8.77 -2.79
N LEU A 120 -15.23 10.07 -2.52
CA LEU A 120 -14.18 10.97 -3.04
C LEU A 120 -12.79 10.54 -2.59
N ARG A 121 -12.63 10.22 -1.31
CA ARG A 121 -11.38 9.73 -0.75
C ARG A 121 -10.99 8.35 -1.31
N GLY A 122 -11.97 7.48 -1.51
CA GLY A 122 -11.77 6.17 -2.14
C GLY A 122 -11.27 6.31 -3.59
N VAL A 123 -11.85 7.22 -4.37
CA VAL A 123 -11.35 7.56 -5.72
C VAL A 123 -9.90 8.07 -5.65
N GLY A 124 -9.60 8.99 -4.74
CA GLY A 124 -8.26 9.51 -4.52
C GLY A 124 -7.25 8.40 -4.18
N PHE A 125 -7.58 7.53 -3.24
CA PHE A 125 -6.71 6.44 -2.82
C PHE A 125 -6.48 5.40 -3.94
N GLY A 126 -7.55 5.04 -4.65
CA GLY A 126 -7.45 4.10 -5.78
C GLY A 126 -6.59 4.63 -6.93
N ALA A 127 -6.73 5.90 -7.26
CA ALA A 127 -5.91 6.54 -8.28
C ALA A 127 -4.44 6.61 -7.86
N MET A 128 -4.18 6.97 -6.60
CA MET A 128 -2.84 7.14 -6.07
C MET A 128 -2.06 5.83 -6.00
N THR A 129 -2.66 4.78 -5.45
CA THR A 129 -1.99 3.48 -5.30
C THR A 129 -1.54 2.89 -6.64
N VAL A 130 -2.33 3.04 -7.70
CA VAL A 130 -1.96 2.58 -9.05
C VAL A 130 -0.88 3.48 -9.66
N ALA A 131 -1.03 4.80 -9.55
CA ALA A 131 -0.08 5.74 -10.12
C ALA A 131 1.31 5.62 -9.47
N GLU A 132 1.37 5.50 -8.14
CA GLU A 132 2.63 5.37 -7.39
C GLU A 132 3.34 4.05 -7.68
N ALA A 133 2.61 2.94 -7.76
CA ALA A 133 3.20 1.66 -8.11
C ALA A 133 3.74 1.66 -9.55
N ALA A 134 2.98 2.23 -10.50
CA ALA A 134 3.37 2.27 -11.89
C ALA A 134 4.57 3.20 -12.13
N ILE A 135 4.61 4.38 -11.50
CA ILE A 135 5.73 5.31 -11.70
C ILE A 135 7.06 4.75 -11.17
N ILE A 136 7.05 3.94 -10.12
CA ILE A 136 8.29 3.31 -9.61
C ILE A 136 8.89 2.39 -10.68
N ALA A 137 8.06 1.66 -11.40
CA ALA A 137 8.52 0.79 -12.49
C ALA A 137 9.11 1.58 -13.68
N GLU A 138 8.66 2.84 -13.87
CA GLU A 138 9.19 3.73 -14.92
C GLU A 138 10.47 4.48 -14.50
N LEU A 139 10.58 4.83 -13.20
CA LEU A 139 11.71 5.62 -12.69
C LEU A 139 12.98 4.81 -12.50
N VAL A 140 12.85 3.50 -12.23
CA VAL A 140 13.95 2.67 -11.76
C VAL A 140 14.31 1.62 -12.80
N PRO A 141 15.62 1.47 -13.14
CA PRO A 141 16.07 0.39 -14.02
C PRO A 141 15.64 -0.99 -13.51
N ARG A 142 15.34 -1.92 -14.42
CA ARG A 142 14.88 -3.27 -14.08
C ARG A 142 15.78 -3.99 -13.07
N LYS A 143 17.09 -3.77 -13.12
CA LYS A 143 18.08 -4.35 -12.18
C LYS A 143 17.88 -3.95 -10.71
N PHE A 144 17.12 -2.87 -10.43
CA PHE A 144 16.86 -2.37 -9.09
C PHE A 144 15.37 -2.39 -8.70
N LEU A 145 14.52 -2.96 -9.54
CA LEU A 145 13.06 -2.90 -9.35
C LEU A 145 12.60 -3.61 -8.07
N GLY A 146 13.25 -4.72 -7.71
CA GLY A 146 12.98 -5.43 -6.47
C GLY A 146 13.28 -4.60 -5.23
N LYS A 147 14.46 -3.95 -5.20
CA LYS A 147 14.83 -3.05 -4.12
C LYS A 147 13.87 -1.85 -4.03
N ALA A 148 13.54 -1.26 -5.18
CA ALA A 148 12.62 -0.12 -5.24
C ALA A 148 11.22 -0.50 -4.73
N SER A 149 10.69 -1.66 -5.13
CA SER A 149 9.42 -2.20 -4.65
C SER A 149 9.43 -2.49 -3.15
N GLY A 150 10.53 -3.05 -2.63
CA GLY A 150 10.73 -3.29 -1.20
C GLY A 150 10.71 -1.99 -0.39
N VAL A 151 11.44 -0.97 -0.84
CA VAL A 151 11.47 0.35 -0.20
C VAL A 151 10.11 1.06 -0.28
N PHE A 152 9.42 0.96 -1.42
CA PHE A 152 8.05 1.44 -1.57
C PHE A 152 7.11 0.80 -0.53
N GLY A 153 7.17 -0.52 -0.43
CA GLY A 153 6.37 -1.25 0.56
C GLY A 153 6.72 -0.90 2.00
N ALA A 154 8.00 -0.67 2.31
CA ALA A 154 8.43 -0.23 3.63
C ALA A 154 7.96 1.21 3.92
N SER A 155 8.01 2.12 2.94
CA SER A 155 7.52 3.50 3.07
C SER A 155 6.01 3.53 3.39
N SER A 156 5.21 2.79 2.65
CA SER A 156 3.77 2.69 2.90
C SER A 156 3.44 2.02 4.25
N GLY A 157 4.17 0.96 4.61
CA GLY A 157 3.97 0.22 5.86
C GLY A 157 4.35 1.03 7.10
N SER A 158 5.46 1.77 7.05
CA SER A 158 5.88 2.64 8.17
C SER A 158 4.90 3.78 8.41
N ALA A 159 4.39 4.38 7.34
CA ALA A 159 3.36 5.41 7.43
C ALA A 159 2.08 4.90 8.11
N GLN A 160 1.62 3.71 7.73
CA GLN A 160 0.45 3.07 8.35
C GLN A 160 0.68 2.72 9.82
N MET A 161 1.87 2.18 10.16
CA MET A 161 2.22 1.79 11.52
C MET A 161 2.15 2.98 12.49
N VAL A 162 2.49 4.17 12.04
CA VAL A 162 2.42 5.40 12.84
C VAL A 162 1.02 6.02 12.78
N ALA A 163 0.44 6.12 11.60
CA ALA A 163 -0.79 6.89 11.38
C ALA A 163 -2.03 6.24 12.01
N LEU A 164 -2.15 4.89 11.98
CA LEU A 164 -3.29 4.18 12.57
C LEU A 164 -3.50 4.50 14.06
N PRO A 165 -2.50 4.30 14.94
CA PRO A 165 -2.65 4.62 16.36
C PRO A 165 -2.68 6.14 16.61
N LEU A 166 -1.96 6.92 15.79
CA LEU A 166 -1.95 8.38 15.94
C LEU A 166 -3.33 8.99 15.71
N GLY A 167 -4.09 8.50 14.73
CA GLY A 167 -5.43 8.98 14.44
C GLY A 167 -6.37 8.82 15.63
N LEU A 168 -6.40 7.61 16.21
CA LEU A 168 -7.22 7.33 17.41
C LEU A 168 -6.74 8.12 18.62
N PHE A 169 -5.43 8.18 18.88
CA PHE A 169 -4.86 8.93 20.00
C PHE A 169 -5.23 10.42 19.94
N VAL A 170 -5.10 11.03 18.76
CA VAL A 170 -5.46 12.45 18.57
C VAL A 170 -6.97 12.65 18.74
N ALA A 171 -7.80 11.75 18.18
CA ALA A 171 -9.25 11.82 18.32
C ALA A 171 -9.69 11.73 19.78
N GLU A 172 -9.12 10.80 20.53
CA GLU A 172 -9.43 10.60 21.96
C GLU A 172 -8.97 11.78 22.84
N ARG A 173 -7.79 12.35 22.55
CA ARG A 173 -7.19 13.38 23.42
C ARG A 173 -7.63 14.80 23.07
N PHE A 174 -7.83 15.08 21.78
CA PHE A 174 -8.05 16.44 21.27
C PHE A 174 -9.34 16.58 20.46
N GLY A 175 -10.11 15.49 20.31
CA GLY A 175 -11.31 15.45 19.47
C GLY A 175 -11.00 15.22 17.98
N TYR A 176 -12.08 15.11 17.21
CA TYR A 176 -12.00 14.73 15.78
C TYR A 176 -11.47 15.86 14.88
N GLY A 177 -11.74 17.12 15.19
CA GLY A 177 -11.34 18.28 14.35
C GLY A 177 -9.86 18.28 13.95
N PRO A 178 -8.92 18.17 14.91
CA PRO A 178 -7.50 18.09 14.60
C PRO A 178 -7.13 16.90 13.70
N VAL A 179 -7.83 15.76 13.81
CA VAL A 179 -7.54 14.58 12.96
C VAL A 179 -7.80 14.88 11.50
N TRP A 180 -8.91 15.56 11.19
CA TRP A 180 -9.23 15.95 9.80
C TRP A 180 -8.21 16.92 9.23
N ILE A 181 -7.73 17.86 10.03
CA ILE A 181 -6.69 18.83 9.65
C ILE A 181 -5.35 18.11 9.42
N ILE A 182 -4.96 17.20 10.31
CA ILE A 182 -3.72 16.40 10.13
C ILE A 182 -3.79 15.57 8.86
N ALA A 183 -4.92 14.94 8.56
CA ALA A 183 -5.11 14.17 7.35
C ALA A 183 -4.96 15.04 6.08
N LEU A 184 -5.50 16.27 6.11
CA LEU A 184 -5.31 17.24 5.03
C LEU A 184 -3.84 17.64 4.89
N VAL A 185 -3.17 17.99 5.98
CA VAL A 185 -1.76 18.41 5.97
C VAL A 185 -0.87 17.29 5.42
N VAL A 186 -1.08 16.06 5.88
CA VAL A 186 -0.33 14.89 5.40
C VAL A 186 -0.58 14.67 3.90
N ALA A 187 -1.84 14.75 3.46
CA ALA A 187 -2.16 14.64 2.03
C ALA A 187 -1.54 15.79 1.21
N ALA A 188 -1.53 17.02 1.75
CA ALA A 188 -0.91 18.18 1.10
C ALA A 188 0.62 18.01 0.96
N ILE A 189 1.30 17.45 1.96
CA ILE A 189 2.73 17.10 1.86
C ILE A 189 2.96 16.15 0.68
N GLY A 190 2.13 15.12 0.52
CA GLY A 190 2.18 14.21 -0.63
C GLY A 190 1.95 14.92 -1.96
N GLY A 191 0.96 15.81 -2.01
CA GLY A 191 0.69 16.64 -3.19
C GLY A 191 1.85 17.57 -3.56
N LEU A 192 2.49 18.19 -2.57
CA LEU A 192 3.67 19.04 -2.79
C LEU A 192 4.89 18.22 -3.22
N ALA A 193 5.10 17.04 -2.66
CA ALA A 193 6.17 16.14 -3.07
C ALA A 193 6.10 15.78 -4.57
N CYS A 194 4.89 15.79 -5.16
CA CYS A 194 4.71 15.57 -6.60
C CYS A 194 5.44 16.59 -7.47
N ALA A 195 5.80 17.76 -6.95
CA ALA A 195 6.59 18.73 -7.71
C ALA A 195 7.98 18.19 -8.11
N GLY A 196 8.54 17.30 -7.31
CA GLY A 196 9.81 16.62 -7.60
C GLY A 196 9.69 15.38 -8.49
N ILE A 197 8.47 14.98 -8.87
CA ILE A 197 8.23 13.83 -9.75
C ILE A 197 8.28 14.30 -11.21
N PRO A 198 9.05 13.62 -12.09
CA PRO A 198 9.06 13.97 -13.51
C PRO A 198 7.65 13.81 -14.13
N PRO A 199 7.27 14.64 -15.12
CA PRO A 199 5.94 14.59 -15.74
C PRO A 199 5.83 13.44 -16.76
N LEU A 200 6.16 12.22 -16.33
CA LEU A 200 6.04 11.01 -17.16
C LEU A 200 4.57 10.64 -17.34
N LYS A 201 4.25 10.11 -18.52
CA LYS A 201 2.96 9.48 -18.82
C LYS A 201 3.15 7.97 -18.84
N GLY A 202 2.09 7.22 -18.54
CA GLY A 202 2.11 5.77 -18.68
C GLY A 202 2.51 5.38 -20.11
N ALA A 203 3.43 4.42 -20.23
CA ALA A 203 3.88 3.95 -21.52
C ALA A 203 2.67 3.55 -22.39
N GLN A 204 2.65 4.04 -23.62
CA GLN A 204 1.77 3.44 -24.64
C GLN A 204 2.30 2.03 -24.87
N PRO A 205 1.44 1.01 -24.97
CA PRO A 205 1.90 -0.24 -25.53
C PRO A 205 2.44 0.11 -26.92
N ASP A 206 3.76 0.03 -27.10
CA ASP A 206 4.31 0.05 -28.43
C ASP A 206 3.49 -0.96 -29.23
N ALA A 207 3.13 -0.60 -30.46
CA ALA A 207 2.37 -1.50 -31.33
C ALA A 207 3.18 -2.79 -31.44
N VAL A 208 2.90 -3.69 -30.49
CA VAL A 208 3.65 -4.92 -30.30
C VAL A 208 3.57 -5.65 -31.61
N THR A 209 4.70 -5.81 -32.20
CA THR A 209 4.99 -6.79 -33.27
C THR A 209 4.03 -7.95 -33.14
N SER A 210 3.01 -7.95 -33.96
CA SER A 210 1.97 -8.98 -34.03
C SER A 210 2.63 -10.30 -34.40
N GLY A 211 2.93 -11.14 -33.42
CA GLY A 211 3.62 -12.40 -33.72
C GLY A 211 3.67 -13.44 -32.59
N ALA A 212 3.48 -13.06 -31.34
CA ALA A 212 3.43 -14.06 -30.28
C ALA A 212 2.01 -14.18 -29.77
N VAL A 213 1.39 -15.33 -29.87
CA VAL A 213 0.17 -15.72 -29.17
C VAL A 213 0.55 -15.81 -27.68
N SER A 214 0.56 -14.67 -27.00
CA SER A 214 0.81 -14.65 -25.57
C SER A 214 -0.43 -15.20 -24.84
N ALA A 215 -0.19 -16.03 -23.84
CA ALA A 215 -1.24 -16.51 -22.95
C ALA A 215 -2.05 -15.32 -22.44
N PRO A 216 -3.37 -15.43 -22.26
CA PRO A 216 -4.20 -14.31 -21.83
C PRO A 216 -3.66 -13.78 -20.51
N THR A 217 -3.42 -12.47 -20.44
CA THR A 217 -2.76 -11.74 -19.33
C THR A 217 -3.31 -12.11 -17.95
N TRP A 218 -4.62 -12.39 -17.85
CA TRP A 218 -5.24 -12.78 -16.57
C TRP A 218 -4.70 -14.10 -16.01
N LYS A 219 -4.29 -15.06 -16.87
CA LYS A 219 -3.69 -16.32 -16.40
C LYS A 219 -2.30 -16.12 -15.81
N LEU A 220 -1.56 -15.14 -16.31
CA LEU A 220 -0.21 -14.82 -15.82
C LEU A 220 -0.22 -14.18 -14.44
N VAL A 221 -1.27 -13.40 -14.15
CA VAL A 221 -1.38 -12.67 -12.87
C VAL A 221 -2.28 -13.36 -11.83
N LEU A 222 -3.01 -14.43 -12.22
CA LEU A 222 -3.96 -15.10 -11.33
C LEU A 222 -3.30 -15.65 -10.08
N VAL A 223 -2.20 -16.39 -10.22
CA VAL A 223 -1.49 -17.02 -9.09
C VAL A 223 -0.95 -15.96 -8.11
N PRO A 224 -0.18 -14.94 -8.55
CA PRO A 224 0.26 -13.87 -7.67
C PRO A 224 -0.90 -13.14 -6.98
N THR A 225 -1.99 -12.88 -7.72
CA THR A 225 -3.17 -12.20 -7.15
C THR A 225 -3.86 -13.04 -6.09
N LEU A 226 -4.05 -14.34 -6.32
CA LEU A 226 -4.65 -15.24 -5.33
C LEU A 226 -3.76 -15.39 -4.09
N ALA A 227 -2.44 -15.54 -4.25
CA ALA A 227 -1.51 -15.60 -3.15
C ALA A 227 -1.59 -14.35 -2.28
N LEU A 228 -1.61 -13.16 -2.92
CA LEU A 228 -1.76 -11.89 -2.25
C LEU A 228 -3.13 -11.77 -1.54
N ALA A 229 -4.21 -12.17 -2.20
CA ALA A 229 -5.56 -12.09 -1.63
C ALA A 229 -5.70 -12.96 -0.37
N ILE A 230 -5.23 -14.20 -0.40
CA ILE A 230 -5.29 -15.13 0.73
C ILE A 230 -4.50 -14.57 1.93
N THR A 231 -3.28 -14.10 1.72
CA THR A 231 -2.46 -13.54 2.81
C THR A 231 -3.01 -12.21 3.33
N ALA A 232 -3.59 -11.37 2.48
CA ALA A 232 -4.24 -10.13 2.89
C ALA A 232 -5.51 -10.39 3.71
N MET A 233 -6.31 -11.40 3.36
CA MET A 233 -7.46 -11.83 4.18
C MET A 233 -7.00 -12.33 5.55
N ALA A 234 -5.96 -13.15 5.61
CA ALA A 234 -5.38 -13.64 6.88
C ALA A 234 -4.87 -12.46 7.73
N TYR A 235 -4.17 -11.49 7.13
CA TYR A 235 -3.74 -10.28 7.83
C TYR A 235 -4.93 -9.48 8.39
N SER A 236 -6.00 -9.32 7.62
CA SER A 236 -7.20 -8.62 8.07
C SER A 236 -7.87 -9.32 9.24
N LEU A 237 -7.94 -10.65 9.22
CA LEU A 237 -8.46 -11.42 10.35
C LEU A 237 -7.62 -11.21 11.61
N ILE A 238 -6.30 -11.33 11.50
CA ILE A 238 -5.40 -11.12 12.65
C ILE A 238 -5.53 -9.68 13.16
N ALA A 239 -5.48 -8.69 12.28
CA ALA A 239 -5.52 -7.28 12.67
C ALA A 239 -6.80 -6.89 13.43
N ASN A 240 -7.95 -7.46 13.03
CA ASN A 240 -9.23 -7.14 13.63
C ASN A 240 -9.58 -7.99 14.87
N PHE A 241 -9.23 -9.27 14.88
CA PHE A 241 -9.73 -10.20 15.89
C PHE A 241 -8.69 -10.64 16.92
N LEU A 242 -7.39 -10.54 16.63
CA LEU A 242 -6.34 -11.02 17.52
C LEU A 242 -6.36 -10.33 18.92
N PRO A 243 -6.54 -9.00 19.05
CA PRO A 243 -6.60 -8.36 20.35
C PRO A 243 -7.75 -8.90 21.23
N ASP A 244 -8.90 -9.14 20.64
CA ASP A 244 -10.07 -9.65 21.35
C ASP A 244 -9.91 -11.14 21.68
N ALA A 245 -9.33 -11.93 20.77
CA ALA A 245 -9.03 -13.33 21.00
C ALA A 245 -8.03 -13.53 22.17
N ILE A 246 -7.01 -12.67 22.26
CA ILE A 246 -6.05 -12.70 23.40
C ILE A 246 -6.74 -12.38 24.72
N ARG A 247 -7.69 -11.44 24.74
CA ARG A 247 -8.50 -11.16 25.94
C ARG A 247 -9.37 -12.35 26.34
N GLY A 248 -9.97 -13.01 25.36
CA GLY A 248 -10.83 -14.19 25.58
C GLY A 248 -10.11 -15.37 26.23
N VAL A 249 -8.79 -15.47 26.07
CA VAL A 249 -7.93 -16.49 26.71
C VAL A 249 -7.50 -16.10 28.14
N GLY A 250 -8.00 -14.97 28.69
CA GLY A 250 -7.76 -14.56 30.10
C GLY A 250 -6.46 -13.79 30.34
N ILE A 251 -5.79 -13.30 29.28
CA ILE A 251 -4.59 -12.48 29.42
C ILE A 251 -5.04 -11.05 29.71
N THR A 252 -4.89 -10.58 30.95
CA THR A 252 -5.35 -9.26 31.44
C THR A 252 -4.76 -8.07 30.70
N SER A 253 -3.57 -8.21 30.10
CA SER A 253 -2.91 -7.21 29.24
C SER A 253 -3.21 -7.37 27.75
N GLY A 254 -4.29 -8.04 27.38
CA GLY A 254 -4.59 -8.50 26.01
C GLY A 254 -4.58 -7.40 24.96
N THR A 255 -5.01 -6.18 25.30
CA THR A 255 -4.99 -5.06 24.33
C THR A 255 -3.58 -4.58 24.03
N ALA A 256 -2.75 -4.39 25.08
CA ALA A 256 -1.36 -3.96 24.90
C ALA A 256 -0.54 -5.04 24.20
N LEU A 257 -0.74 -6.31 24.57
CA LEU A 257 -0.09 -7.45 23.93
C LEU A 257 -0.53 -7.59 22.46
N GLY A 258 -1.82 -7.45 22.16
CA GLY A 258 -2.33 -7.45 20.78
C GLY A 258 -1.71 -6.35 19.93
N GLY A 259 -1.60 -5.15 20.47
CA GLY A 259 -0.92 -4.04 19.81
C GLY A 259 0.56 -4.31 19.54
N LEU A 260 1.27 -4.87 20.53
CA LEU A 260 2.68 -5.27 20.38
C LEU A 260 2.85 -6.34 19.28
N ILE A 261 2.00 -7.36 19.27
CA ILE A 261 2.05 -8.41 18.25
C ILE A 261 1.81 -7.84 16.86
N LEU A 262 0.83 -6.93 16.70
CA LEU A 262 0.59 -6.25 15.44
C LEU A 262 1.79 -5.39 15.01
N ALA A 263 2.47 -4.73 15.94
CA ALA A 263 3.70 -4.01 15.64
C ALA A 263 4.83 -4.93 15.17
N VAL A 264 4.98 -6.10 15.81
CA VAL A 264 5.95 -7.13 15.40
C VAL A 264 5.63 -7.67 14.00
N ILE A 265 4.35 -7.95 13.71
CA ILE A 265 3.91 -8.36 12.37
C ILE A 265 4.33 -7.30 11.34
N ASN A 266 4.01 -6.03 11.57
CA ASN A 266 4.31 -4.97 10.62
C ASN A 266 5.82 -4.76 10.43
N LEU A 267 6.62 -4.86 11.49
CA LEU A 267 8.08 -4.82 11.41
C LEU A 267 8.63 -5.98 10.57
N ALA A 268 8.11 -7.19 10.77
CA ALA A 268 8.48 -8.36 9.98
C ALA A 268 8.05 -8.21 8.51
N VAL A 269 6.86 -7.65 8.23
CA VAL A 269 6.39 -7.33 6.88
C VAL A 269 7.36 -6.38 6.17
N MET A 270 7.73 -5.29 6.82
CA MET A 270 8.63 -4.29 6.24
C MET A 270 10.02 -4.87 5.95
N SER A 271 10.57 -5.61 6.92
CA SER A 271 11.88 -6.26 6.78
C SER A 271 11.88 -7.27 5.63
N ALA A 272 10.84 -8.11 5.55
CA ALA A 272 10.70 -9.11 4.50
C ALA A 272 10.56 -8.49 3.11
N ARG A 273 9.84 -7.38 2.95
CA ARG A 273 9.72 -6.67 1.66
C ARG A 273 11.06 -6.18 1.15
N ILE A 274 11.88 -5.57 2.01
CA ILE A 274 13.22 -5.09 1.64
C ILE A 274 14.10 -6.27 1.28
N PHE A 275 14.11 -7.32 2.11
CA PHE A 275 14.94 -8.50 1.93
C PHE A 275 14.62 -9.25 0.64
N THR A 276 13.35 -9.53 0.37
CA THR A 276 12.94 -10.23 -0.85
C THR A 276 13.16 -9.38 -2.09
N GLY A 277 13.00 -8.06 -2.00
CA GLY A 277 13.32 -7.15 -3.10
C GLY A 277 14.78 -7.22 -3.51
N VAL A 278 15.70 -7.20 -2.54
CA VAL A 278 17.14 -7.34 -2.82
C VAL A 278 17.49 -8.73 -3.39
N ILE A 279 16.83 -9.79 -2.91
CA ILE A 279 17.06 -11.15 -3.45
C ILE A 279 16.53 -11.28 -4.87
N ALA A 280 15.35 -10.73 -5.16
CA ALA A 280 14.77 -10.74 -6.49
C ALA A 280 15.69 -10.03 -7.49
N ASP A 281 16.25 -8.87 -7.13
CA ASP A 281 17.21 -8.15 -7.98
C ASP A 281 18.49 -8.98 -8.25
N ARG A 282 18.99 -9.71 -7.25
CA ARG A 282 20.18 -10.55 -7.40
C ARG A 282 19.95 -11.81 -8.23
N ARG A 283 18.76 -12.41 -8.15
CA ARG A 283 18.44 -13.65 -8.86
C ARG A 283 17.88 -13.41 -10.25
N GLY A 284 17.32 -12.22 -10.52
CA GLY A 284 16.68 -11.89 -11.80
C GLY A 284 15.37 -12.66 -12.08
N GLU A 285 14.89 -13.43 -11.12
CA GLU A 285 13.69 -14.27 -11.24
C GLU A 285 12.71 -13.96 -10.09
N PRO A 286 11.81 -13.00 -10.27
CA PRO A 286 10.76 -12.72 -9.27
C PRO A 286 9.73 -13.86 -9.24
N GLY A 287 9.18 -14.08 -8.04
CA GLY A 287 8.16 -15.12 -7.81
C GLY A 287 8.71 -16.45 -7.30
N THR A 288 10.02 -16.71 -7.34
CA THR A 288 10.61 -17.97 -6.84
C THR A 288 10.45 -18.13 -5.33
N LEU A 289 10.43 -17.04 -4.60
CA LEU A 289 10.29 -17.03 -3.14
C LEU A 289 8.82 -17.03 -2.68
N MET A 290 7.86 -16.91 -3.58
CA MET A 290 6.44 -16.80 -3.21
C MET A 290 5.94 -18.02 -2.44
N ILE A 291 6.27 -19.25 -2.89
CA ILE A 291 5.82 -20.49 -2.24
C ILE A 291 6.41 -20.64 -0.83
N PRO A 292 7.73 -20.58 -0.59
CA PRO A 292 8.28 -20.72 0.75
C PRO A 292 7.77 -19.66 1.73
N PHE A 293 7.56 -18.44 1.28
CA PHE A 293 7.00 -17.39 2.13
C PHE A 293 5.50 -17.51 2.34
N GLN A 294 4.75 -18.08 1.38
CA GLN A 294 3.36 -18.45 1.59
C GLN A 294 3.23 -19.54 2.67
N VAL A 295 4.13 -20.53 2.66
CA VAL A 295 4.21 -21.55 3.71
C VAL A 295 4.57 -20.92 5.06
N ALA A 296 5.52 -19.99 5.10
CA ALA A 296 5.85 -19.26 6.33
C ALA A 296 4.64 -18.47 6.88
N ALA A 297 3.87 -17.81 6.03
CA ALA A 297 2.63 -17.15 6.43
C ALA A 297 1.60 -18.14 7.01
N ALA A 298 1.45 -19.29 6.38
CA ALA A 298 0.56 -20.35 6.88
C ALA A 298 1.02 -20.87 8.25
N ILE A 299 2.31 -21.16 8.42
CA ILE A 299 2.89 -21.57 9.72
C ILE A 299 2.58 -20.54 10.80
N GLY A 300 2.78 -19.25 10.50
CA GLY A 300 2.46 -18.16 11.44
C GLY A 300 0.98 -18.12 11.79
N MET A 301 0.08 -18.25 10.80
CA MET A 301 -1.36 -18.25 11.02
C MET A 301 -1.83 -19.43 11.88
N PHE A 302 -1.36 -20.65 11.56
CA PHE A 302 -1.65 -21.85 12.37
C PHE A 302 -1.02 -21.75 13.76
N GLY A 303 0.17 -21.14 13.88
CA GLY A 303 0.80 -20.85 15.16
C GLY A 303 -0.06 -19.98 16.06
N PHE A 304 -0.68 -18.92 15.52
CA PHE A 304 -1.66 -18.11 16.27
C PHE A 304 -2.83 -18.94 16.76
N ALA A 305 -3.44 -19.74 15.88
CA ALA A 305 -4.57 -20.58 16.24
C ALA A 305 -4.21 -21.60 17.34
N ALA A 306 -3.06 -22.26 17.22
CA ALA A 306 -2.56 -23.22 18.20
C ALA A 306 -2.27 -22.57 19.55
N CYS A 307 -1.61 -21.39 19.55
CA CYS A 307 -1.30 -20.65 20.77
C CYS A 307 -2.55 -20.19 21.52
N LEU A 308 -3.55 -19.70 20.80
CA LEU A 308 -4.83 -19.30 21.40
C LEU A 308 -5.63 -20.49 21.93
N ALA A 309 -5.67 -21.61 21.19
CA ALA A 309 -6.37 -22.81 21.61
C ALA A 309 -5.72 -23.48 22.84
N ALA A 310 -4.39 -23.46 22.92
CA ALA A 310 -3.64 -24.12 24.01
C ALA A 310 -3.40 -23.18 25.21
N GLY A 311 -3.77 -21.91 25.17
CA GLY A 311 -3.40 -20.91 26.19
C GLY A 311 -1.89 -20.78 26.35
N ALA A 312 -1.14 -20.87 25.25
CA ALA A 312 0.31 -20.94 25.27
C ALA A 312 0.96 -19.60 25.70
N HIS A 313 2.21 -19.70 26.15
CA HIS A 313 2.96 -18.52 26.60
C HIS A 313 3.05 -17.45 25.49
N PRO A 314 2.90 -16.13 25.80
CA PRO A 314 2.89 -15.04 24.84
C PRO A 314 4.07 -14.99 23.85
N VAL A 315 5.22 -15.54 24.21
CA VAL A 315 6.40 -15.65 23.33
C VAL A 315 6.08 -16.38 22.03
N TRP A 316 5.25 -17.43 22.07
CA TRP A 316 4.86 -18.16 20.86
C TRP A 316 3.96 -17.36 19.93
N LEU A 317 3.18 -16.42 20.48
CA LEU A 317 2.44 -15.45 19.66
C LEU A 317 3.38 -14.51 18.92
N VAL A 318 4.48 -14.08 19.56
CA VAL A 318 5.52 -13.26 18.91
C VAL A 318 6.24 -14.05 17.80
N VAL A 319 6.59 -15.33 18.06
CA VAL A 319 7.18 -16.19 17.03
C VAL A 319 6.24 -16.34 15.83
N SER A 320 4.97 -16.61 16.09
CA SER A 320 3.93 -16.72 15.05
C SER A 320 3.79 -15.39 14.26
N ALA A 321 3.89 -14.24 14.96
CA ALA A 321 3.87 -12.90 14.35
C ALA A 321 5.03 -12.68 13.35
N ILE A 322 6.23 -13.13 13.72
CA ILE A 322 7.41 -13.01 12.85
C ILE A 322 7.23 -13.87 11.58
N PHE A 323 6.83 -15.12 11.72
CA PHE A 323 6.60 -16.02 10.59
C PHE A 323 5.50 -15.49 9.67
N PHE A 324 4.37 -15.08 10.24
CA PHE A 324 3.26 -14.54 9.48
C PHE A 324 3.63 -13.24 8.79
N GLY A 325 4.22 -12.30 9.52
CA GLY A 325 4.62 -11.00 8.97
C GLY A 325 5.66 -11.12 7.87
N ALA A 326 6.69 -11.95 8.06
CA ALA A 326 7.70 -12.20 7.04
C ALA A 326 7.08 -12.85 5.79
N GLY A 327 6.22 -13.84 5.97
CA GLY A 327 5.51 -14.49 4.88
C GLY A 327 4.62 -13.52 4.10
N PHE A 328 3.79 -12.74 4.80
CA PHE A 328 2.88 -11.77 4.18
C PHE A 328 3.64 -10.67 3.43
N GLY A 329 4.67 -10.07 4.05
CA GLY A 329 5.47 -9.01 3.42
C GLY A 329 6.19 -9.49 2.16
N ALA A 330 6.77 -10.68 2.22
CA ALA A 330 7.45 -11.29 1.09
C ALA A 330 6.49 -11.61 -0.07
N VAL A 331 5.33 -12.23 0.23
CA VAL A 331 4.31 -12.54 -0.78
C VAL A 331 3.79 -11.28 -1.46
N GLN A 332 3.58 -10.19 -0.71
CA GLN A 332 3.17 -8.92 -1.30
C GLN A 332 4.20 -8.37 -2.29
N ASN A 333 5.48 -8.39 -1.93
CA ASN A 333 6.55 -7.89 -2.78
C ASN A 333 6.76 -8.77 -4.01
N GLU A 334 6.85 -10.09 -3.82
CA GLU A 334 7.01 -11.07 -4.89
C GLU A 334 5.83 -11.07 -5.87
N SER A 335 4.59 -10.91 -5.38
CA SER A 335 3.40 -10.80 -6.22
C SER A 335 3.47 -9.56 -7.10
N LEU A 336 3.81 -8.40 -6.52
CA LEU A 336 3.95 -7.15 -7.26
C LEU A 336 5.04 -7.27 -8.34
N LEU A 337 6.22 -7.75 -7.97
CA LEU A 337 7.34 -7.94 -8.89
C LEU A 337 7.00 -8.92 -10.01
N SER A 338 6.39 -10.06 -9.69
CA SER A 338 6.01 -11.05 -10.69
C SER A 338 5.01 -10.51 -11.71
N MET A 339 4.14 -9.58 -11.30
CA MET A 339 3.25 -8.85 -12.21
C MET A 339 4.04 -7.93 -13.14
N PHE A 340 4.98 -7.15 -12.62
CA PHE A 340 5.82 -6.26 -13.44
C PHE A 340 6.67 -6.98 -14.46
N TYR A 341 7.22 -8.14 -14.11
CA TYR A 341 8.07 -8.91 -15.03
C TYR A 341 7.29 -9.75 -16.05
N ARG A 342 6.03 -10.08 -15.77
CA ARG A 342 5.18 -10.91 -16.66
C ARG A 342 4.29 -10.11 -17.58
N LEU A 343 4.06 -8.84 -17.28
CA LEU A 343 3.31 -7.95 -18.15
C LEU A 343 4.25 -7.33 -19.18
N PRO A 344 3.87 -7.35 -20.46
CA PRO A 344 4.67 -6.76 -21.55
C PRO A 344 4.79 -5.25 -21.42
#